data_a9830a7a5585498bd49498b5a7ba8343
#
_entry.id   a9830a7a5585498bd49498b5a7ba8343
#
_cell.length_a   1.000
_cell.length_b   1.000
_cell.length_c   1.000
_cell.angle_alpha   90.00
_cell.angle_beta   90.00
_cell.angle_gamma   90.00
#
_symmetry.space_group_name_H-M   'P 1'
#
loop_
_entity.id
_entity.type
_entity.pdbx_description
1 polymer ?
#
loop_
_entity_poly.entity_id
_entity_poly.type
_entity_poly.pdbx_seq_one_letter_code
_entity_poly.pdbx_strand_id
1 'polypeptide(L)'
;MEIERPDGRSPNQLRPLACSRSILHRAHGSATWSQGDTKVVAAVYGPKAGTRKNENPEKASFEVVWKPKTGQIGKAEREYEMILKRTLESICIRSIYPNTTTSVIVQACFSLNPSFPPFSFLLVVHDDGALLPCAINAACAALVDAGIPLRHLAVAICCSVADNGYIFLDPNKQEEEVCIYTHTHTHSADV
;
A
#
# COMPACT_ATOMS: atom_id res chain seq x y z
N MET A 1 14.35 -10.99 29.53
CA MET A 1 12.93 -10.63 29.64
C MET A 1 12.35 -10.75 28.26
N GLU A 2 11.48 -11.73 28.02
CA GLU A 2 10.70 -11.79 26.79
C GLU A 2 9.69 -10.67 26.87
N ILE A 3 9.66 -9.81 25.84
CA ILE A 3 8.67 -8.76 25.74
C ILE A 3 7.42 -9.40 25.13
N GLU A 4 6.40 -9.55 25.94
CA GLU A 4 5.08 -9.96 25.47
C GLU A 4 4.44 -8.78 24.72
N ARG A 5 4.13 -9.00 23.45
CA ARG A 5 3.34 -8.07 22.64
C ARG A 5 1.88 -8.10 23.08
N PRO A 6 1.12 -6.99 22.94
CA PRO A 6 -0.29 -6.94 23.35
C PRO A 6 -1.18 -8.02 22.72
N ASP A 7 -0.79 -8.51 21.56
CA ASP A 7 -1.51 -9.55 20.78
C ASP A 7 -0.91 -10.96 20.93
N GLY A 8 0.08 -11.13 21.83
CA GLY A 8 0.73 -12.43 22.11
C GLY A 8 1.65 -12.95 21.00
N ARG A 9 1.96 -12.14 19.98
CA ARG A 9 2.92 -12.50 18.91
C ARG A 9 4.35 -12.41 19.41
N SER A 10 5.24 -13.23 18.84
CA SER A 10 6.67 -13.04 19.01
C SER A 10 7.16 -11.78 18.28
N PRO A 11 8.29 -11.14 18.71
CA PRO A 11 8.81 -9.92 18.07
C PRO A 11 9.00 -10.05 16.56
N ASN A 12 9.36 -11.21 16.07
CA ASN A 12 9.64 -11.50 14.66
C ASN A 12 8.44 -12.10 13.88
N GLN A 13 7.26 -12.14 14.48
CA GLN A 13 6.09 -12.74 13.87
C GLN A 13 5.25 -11.71 13.14
N LEU A 14 4.95 -11.98 11.86
CA LEU A 14 4.05 -11.18 11.04
C LEU A 14 2.60 -11.53 11.33
N ARG A 15 1.70 -10.56 11.11
CA ARG A 15 0.25 -10.81 11.03
C ARG A 15 -0.07 -11.65 9.79
N PRO A 16 -1.20 -12.36 9.77
CA PRO A 16 -1.64 -13.09 8.60
C PRO A 16 -1.72 -12.17 7.37
N LEU A 17 -1.12 -12.63 6.26
CA LEU A 17 -1.10 -11.93 4.99
C LEU A 17 -2.07 -12.58 4.02
N ALA A 18 -2.84 -11.77 3.29
CA ALA A 18 -3.63 -12.26 2.18
C ALA A 18 -3.63 -11.26 1.01
N CYS A 19 -3.57 -11.81 -0.21
CA CYS A 19 -3.63 -11.03 -1.44
C CYS A 19 -4.69 -11.61 -2.38
N SER A 20 -5.51 -10.74 -2.95
CA SER A 20 -6.49 -11.10 -3.98
C SER A 20 -6.34 -10.17 -5.16
N ARG A 21 -6.39 -10.72 -6.39
CA ARG A 21 -6.24 -9.96 -7.65
C ARG A 21 -7.57 -9.86 -8.40
N SER A 22 -7.60 -8.97 -9.39
CA SER A 22 -8.73 -8.81 -10.34
C SER A 22 -10.07 -8.55 -9.65
N ILE A 23 -10.09 -7.69 -8.62
CA ILE A 23 -11.30 -7.43 -7.82
C ILE A 23 -12.19 -6.39 -8.48
N LEU A 24 -11.60 -5.43 -9.20
CA LEU A 24 -12.31 -4.32 -9.81
C LEU A 24 -12.38 -4.49 -11.34
N HIS A 25 -13.56 -4.82 -11.85
CA HIS A 25 -13.78 -5.09 -13.28
C HIS A 25 -13.53 -3.90 -14.22
N ARG A 26 -13.52 -2.66 -13.71
CA ARG A 26 -13.29 -1.46 -14.53
C ARG A 26 -11.84 -0.99 -14.54
N ALA A 27 -10.99 -1.55 -13.68
CA ALA A 27 -9.56 -1.27 -13.66
C ALA A 27 -8.84 -2.18 -14.66
N HIS A 28 -7.69 -1.76 -15.17
CA HIS A 28 -6.84 -2.61 -16.00
C HIS A 28 -6.15 -3.69 -15.15
N GLY A 29 -5.87 -3.37 -13.89
CA GLY A 29 -5.45 -4.30 -12.87
C GLY A 29 -5.88 -3.81 -11.50
N SER A 30 -6.12 -4.74 -10.59
CA SER A 30 -6.51 -4.42 -9.23
C SER A 30 -6.11 -5.51 -8.26
N ALA A 31 -5.71 -5.11 -7.07
CA ALA A 31 -5.39 -6.04 -6.00
C ALA A 31 -5.83 -5.52 -4.65
N THR A 32 -6.19 -6.45 -3.79
CA THR A 32 -6.36 -6.19 -2.35
C THR A 32 -5.24 -6.87 -1.61
N TRP A 33 -4.63 -6.14 -0.70
CA TRP A 33 -3.66 -6.67 0.26
C TRP A 33 -4.21 -6.48 1.66
N SER A 34 -4.18 -7.54 2.45
CA SER A 34 -4.54 -7.48 3.87
C SER A 34 -3.40 -8.01 4.73
N GLN A 35 -3.20 -7.36 5.86
CA GLN A 35 -2.19 -7.69 6.87
C GLN A 35 -2.83 -7.50 8.25
N GLY A 36 -3.23 -8.60 8.87
CA GLY A 36 -4.13 -8.54 10.01
C GLY A 36 -5.44 -7.85 9.62
N ASP A 37 -5.83 -6.84 10.40
CA ASP A 37 -7.05 -6.06 10.17
C ASP A 37 -6.86 -4.91 9.17
N THR A 38 -5.60 -4.56 8.85
CA THR A 38 -5.30 -3.54 7.84
C THR A 38 -5.55 -4.09 6.45
N LYS A 39 -6.41 -3.44 5.68
CA LYS A 39 -6.77 -3.85 4.32
C LYS A 39 -6.72 -2.67 3.35
N VAL A 40 -6.00 -2.86 2.24
CA VAL A 40 -5.81 -1.85 1.21
C VAL A 40 -6.18 -2.41 -0.15
N VAL A 41 -6.91 -1.62 -0.95
CA VAL A 41 -7.19 -1.91 -2.36
C VAL A 41 -6.41 -0.94 -3.22
N ALA A 42 -5.74 -1.46 -4.23
CA ALA A 42 -5.09 -0.69 -5.28
C ALA A 42 -5.75 -0.99 -6.64
N ALA A 43 -5.94 0.04 -7.44
CA ALA A 43 -6.46 -0.05 -8.79
C ALA A 43 -5.54 0.69 -9.76
N VAL A 44 -5.22 0.05 -10.88
CA VAL A 44 -4.35 0.57 -11.93
C VAL A 44 -5.17 0.87 -13.18
N TYR A 45 -5.03 2.07 -13.68
CA TYR A 45 -5.64 2.55 -14.92
C TYR A 45 -4.54 3.04 -15.87
N GLY A 46 -4.28 2.32 -16.93
CA GLY A 46 -3.25 2.68 -17.90
C GLY A 46 -2.56 1.44 -18.48
N PRO A 47 -1.60 1.62 -19.39
CA PRO A 47 -1.09 2.92 -19.88
C PRO A 47 -2.12 3.67 -20.76
N LYS A 48 -2.27 4.99 -20.53
CA LYS A 48 -3.11 5.89 -21.32
C LYS A 48 -2.22 6.94 -21.98
N ALA A 49 -2.67 7.54 -23.09
CA ALA A 49 -1.98 8.67 -23.68
C ALA A 49 -1.74 9.78 -22.64
N GLY A 50 -0.53 10.31 -22.60
CA GLY A 50 -0.17 11.38 -21.69
C GLY A 50 -1.01 12.64 -21.91
N THR A 51 -1.30 13.37 -20.84
CA THR A 51 -1.89 14.69 -20.94
C THR A 51 -0.78 15.73 -21.07
N ARG A 52 -1.02 16.84 -21.79
CA ARG A 52 -0.03 17.91 -22.05
C ARG A 52 0.79 18.34 -20.81
N LYS A 53 0.21 18.20 -19.62
CA LYS A 53 0.85 18.60 -18.36
C LYS A 53 1.91 17.60 -17.86
N ASN A 54 1.83 16.33 -18.27
CA ASN A 54 2.70 15.23 -17.80
C ASN A 54 3.38 14.50 -18.96
N GLU A 55 3.47 15.14 -20.13
CA GLU A 55 4.17 14.57 -21.28
C GLU A 55 5.66 14.44 -21.02
N ASN A 56 6.13 13.22 -21.04
CA ASN A 56 7.55 12.91 -21.11
C ASN A 56 7.78 12.00 -22.31
N PRO A 57 8.44 12.49 -23.38
CA PRO A 57 8.60 11.74 -24.62
C PRO A 57 9.47 10.49 -24.47
N GLU A 58 10.26 10.41 -23.40
CA GLU A 58 11.21 9.31 -23.21
C GLU A 58 10.70 8.25 -22.21
N LYS A 59 9.81 8.62 -21.30
CA LYS A 59 9.42 7.75 -20.18
C LYS A 59 7.94 7.85 -19.86
N ALA A 60 7.36 6.74 -19.44
CA ALA A 60 6.04 6.73 -18.84
C ALA A 60 6.01 7.52 -17.53
N SER A 61 4.94 8.24 -17.26
CA SER A 61 4.69 8.93 -16.00
C SER A 61 3.71 8.14 -15.13
N PHE A 62 3.92 8.19 -13.81
CA PHE A 62 3.00 7.61 -12.84
C PHE A 62 2.27 8.72 -12.08
N GLU A 63 0.98 8.58 -11.97
CA GLU A 63 0.12 9.40 -11.14
C GLU A 63 -0.42 8.51 -10.01
N VAL A 64 -0.10 8.83 -8.78
CA VAL A 64 -0.60 8.12 -7.61
C VAL A 64 -1.63 8.99 -6.92
N VAL A 65 -2.78 8.42 -6.63
CA VAL A 65 -3.87 9.10 -5.93
C VAL A 65 -4.22 8.27 -4.71
N TRP A 66 -4.00 8.83 -3.54
CA TRP A 66 -4.45 8.26 -2.28
C TRP A 66 -5.87 8.76 -1.98
N LYS A 67 -6.80 7.84 -1.83
CA LYS A 67 -8.15 8.20 -1.41
C LYS A 67 -8.25 8.12 0.11
N PRO A 68 -8.30 9.28 0.78
CA PRO A 68 -8.41 9.31 2.22
C PRO A 68 -9.81 8.90 2.67
N LYS A 69 -9.89 8.55 3.93
CA LYS A 69 -11.11 8.16 4.62
C LYS A 69 -12.15 9.28 4.69
N THR A 70 -11.72 10.50 4.97
CA THR A 70 -12.58 11.65 5.32
C THR A 70 -12.81 12.63 4.18
N GLY A 71 -12.39 12.30 2.95
CA GLY A 71 -12.54 13.18 1.79
C GLY A 71 -11.52 14.33 1.70
N GLN A 72 -10.83 14.67 2.78
CA GLN A 72 -9.73 15.64 2.78
C GLN A 72 -8.39 14.94 2.88
N ILE A 73 -7.48 15.26 1.97
CA ILE A 73 -6.13 14.73 1.95
C ILE A 73 -5.30 15.47 3.01
N GLY A 74 -4.86 14.76 4.03
CA GLY A 74 -3.96 15.28 5.06
C GLY A 74 -2.51 15.35 4.60
N LYS A 75 -1.63 15.70 5.54
CA LYS A 75 -0.19 15.80 5.27
C LYS A 75 0.43 14.40 5.11
N ALA A 76 0.01 13.45 5.92
CA ALA A 76 0.50 12.07 5.89
C ALA A 76 0.14 11.36 4.57
N GLU A 77 -1.09 11.54 4.07
CA GLU A 77 -1.52 10.93 2.81
C GLU A 77 -0.74 11.47 1.61
N ARG A 78 -0.37 12.76 1.61
CA ARG A 78 0.51 13.34 0.57
C ARG A 78 1.93 12.76 0.62
N GLU A 79 2.44 12.50 1.81
CA GLU A 79 3.73 11.82 1.97
C GLU A 79 3.65 10.38 1.45
N TYR A 80 2.56 9.66 1.74
CA TYR A 80 2.32 8.32 1.21
C TYR A 80 2.22 8.31 -0.32
N GLU A 81 1.51 9.27 -0.93
CA GLU A 81 1.45 9.42 -2.39
C GLU A 81 2.85 9.61 -2.99
N MET A 82 3.66 10.46 -2.37
CA MET A 82 5.02 10.75 -2.85
C MET A 82 5.93 9.52 -2.73
N ILE A 83 5.88 8.80 -1.61
CA ILE A 83 6.68 7.59 -1.40
C ILE A 83 6.24 6.51 -2.39
N LEU A 84 4.94 6.24 -2.50
CA LEU A 84 4.39 5.29 -3.46
C LEU A 84 4.83 5.62 -4.88
N LYS A 85 4.66 6.87 -5.32
CA LYS A 85 5.05 7.29 -6.65
C LYS A 85 6.52 7.00 -6.94
N ARG A 86 7.42 7.36 -6.03
CA ARG A 86 8.86 7.11 -6.17
C ARG A 86 9.17 5.61 -6.23
N THR A 87 8.53 4.81 -5.37
CA THR A 87 8.70 3.35 -5.36
C THR A 87 8.24 2.74 -6.68
N LEU A 88 7.04 3.08 -7.15
CA LEU A 88 6.49 2.55 -8.40
C LEU A 88 7.31 2.98 -9.63
N GLU A 89 7.78 4.22 -9.65
CA GLU A 89 8.67 4.71 -10.71
C GLU A 89 10.03 4.00 -10.72
N SER A 90 10.52 3.52 -9.59
CA SER A 90 11.79 2.79 -9.49
C SER A 90 11.68 1.34 -9.98
N ILE A 91 10.56 0.68 -9.69
CA ILE A 91 10.36 -0.74 -10.04
C ILE A 91 9.86 -0.96 -11.47
N CYS A 92 9.23 0.03 -12.09
CA CYS A 92 8.66 -0.09 -13.44
C CYS A 92 9.66 0.21 -14.54
N ILE A 93 9.58 -0.53 -15.66
CA ILE A 93 10.35 -0.25 -16.88
C ILE A 93 9.62 0.82 -17.69
N ARG A 94 9.89 2.08 -17.36
CA ARG A 94 9.17 3.24 -17.90
C ARG A 94 9.45 3.53 -19.39
N SER A 95 10.50 2.97 -19.95
CA SER A 95 10.91 3.19 -21.34
C SER A 95 10.10 2.39 -22.37
N ILE A 96 9.36 1.36 -21.97
CA ILE A 96 8.59 0.51 -22.88
C ILE A 96 7.38 1.24 -23.45
N TYR A 97 6.71 2.07 -22.64
CA TYR A 97 5.55 2.85 -23.03
C TYR A 97 5.82 4.36 -22.86
N PRO A 98 6.68 4.94 -23.71
CA PRO A 98 7.00 6.37 -23.58
C PRO A 98 5.74 7.22 -23.84
N ASN A 99 5.73 8.43 -23.29
CA ASN A 99 4.62 9.39 -23.42
C ASN A 99 3.24 8.86 -22.98
N THR A 100 3.24 7.93 -22.01
CA THR A 100 2.01 7.41 -21.42
C THR A 100 1.93 7.77 -19.95
N THR A 101 0.71 7.83 -19.43
CA THR A 101 0.44 8.01 -18.00
C THR A 101 -0.30 6.79 -17.45
N THR A 102 0.19 6.25 -16.36
CA THR A 102 -0.45 5.20 -15.59
C THR A 102 -0.92 5.78 -14.26
N SER A 103 -2.23 5.75 -14.01
CA SER A 103 -2.81 6.23 -12.76
C SER A 103 -3.00 5.06 -11.81
N VAL A 104 -2.45 5.15 -10.60
CA VAL A 104 -2.60 4.17 -9.54
C VAL A 104 -3.40 4.80 -8.41
N ILE A 105 -4.58 4.25 -8.15
CA ILE A 105 -5.47 4.70 -7.09
C ILE A 105 -5.38 3.71 -5.94
N VAL A 106 -5.03 4.21 -4.77
CA VAL A 106 -4.91 3.41 -3.54
C VAL A 106 -5.94 3.87 -2.53
N GLN A 107 -6.65 2.93 -1.93
CA GLN A 107 -7.66 3.19 -0.92
C GLN A 107 -7.56 2.17 0.21
N ALA A 108 -7.51 2.63 1.45
CA ALA A 108 -7.69 1.77 2.61
C ALA A 108 -9.15 1.29 2.64
N CYS A 109 -9.34 -0.03 2.72
CA CYS A 109 -10.66 -0.63 2.72
C CYS A 109 -11.18 -0.87 4.13
N PHE A 110 -12.49 -0.81 4.24
CA PHE A 110 -13.23 -1.07 5.46
C PHE A 110 -13.73 -2.51 5.47
N SER A 111 -13.57 -3.21 6.56
CA SER A 111 -14.29 -4.45 6.79
C SER A 111 -15.74 -4.11 7.12
N LEU A 112 -16.67 -4.47 6.25
CA LEU A 112 -18.08 -4.53 6.60
C LEU A 112 -18.25 -5.71 7.54
N ASN A 113 -18.54 -5.46 8.81
CA ASN A 113 -18.93 -6.50 9.74
C ASN A 113 -20.29 -7.03 9.31
N PRO A 114 -20.43 -8.31 8.87
CA PRO A 114 -21.69 -8.84 8.36
C PRO A 114 -22.80 -8.95 9.43
N SER A 115 -22.47 -8.67 10.70
CA SER A 115 -23.41 -8.72 11.82
C SER A 115 -24.24 -7.44 12.03
N PHE A 116 -24.03 -6.37 11.23
CA PHE A 116 -24.80 -5.14 11.33
C PHE A 116 -25.82 -5.00 10.21
N PRO A 117 -27.05 -4.54 10.50
CA PRO A 117 -28.10 -4.38 9.49
C PRO A 117 -27.70 -3.34 8.43
N PRO A 118 -28.21 -3.45 7.18
CA PRO A 118 -27.74 -2.73 6.00
C PRO A 118 -27.95 -1.20 6.02
N PHE A 119 -28.48 -0.64 7.09
CA PHE A 119 -28.75 0.80 7.24
C PHE A 119 -27.82 1.54 8.20
N SER A 120 -26.89 0.86 8.87
CA SER A 120 -25.91 1.52 9.72
C SER A 120 -24.61 1.74 8.95
N PHE A 121 -24.47 2.88 8.31
CA PHE A 121 -23.19 3.39 7.81
C PHE A 121 -22.24 3.72 8.98
N LEU A 122 -21.93 2.75 9.80
CA LEU A 122 -20.81 2.86 10.72
C LEU A 122 -19.56 2.39 9.96
N LEU A 123 -18.93 3.33 9.31
CA LEU A 123 -17.69 3.17 8.56
C LEU A 123 -16.55 2.99 9.56
N VAL A 124 -16.36 1.78 10.06
CA VAL A 124 -15.22 1.45 10.92
C VAL A 124 -14.02 1.18 10.04
N VAL A 125 -13.11 2.15 10.00
CA VAL A 125 -11.80 2.00 9.36
C VAL A 125 -10.91 1.27 10.35
N HIS A 126 -10.56 0.05 10.06
CA HIS A 126 -9.46 -0.62 10.73
C HIS A 126 -8.15 -0.27 10.00
N ASP A 127 -7.47 0.74 10.49
CA ASP A 127 -6.07 0.99 10.29
C ASP A 127 -5.38 0.49 11.57
N ASP A 128 -4.92 -0.73 11.53
CA ASP A 128 -4.21 -1.39 12.63
C ASP A 128 -2.69 -1.34 12.41
N GLY A 129 -2.19 -0.21 11.92
CA GLY A 129 -0.78 -0.02 11.61
C GLY A 129 -0.33 -0.62 10.27
N ALA A 130 0.92 -0.37 9.89
CA ALA A 130 1.56 -0.84 8.67
C ALA A 130 0.79 -0.48 7.37
N LEU A 131 0.11 0.68 7.34
CA LEU A 131 -0.74 1.09 6.21
C LEU A 131 0.07 1.34 4.94
N LEU A 132 1.22 2.02 5.04
CA LEU A 132 2.08 2.31 3.89
C LEU A 132 2.69 1.04 3.27
N PRO A 133 3.24 0.07 4.02
CA PRO A 133 3.68 -1.20 3.47
C PRO A 133 2.57 -1.96 2.76
N CYS A 134 1.38 -2.04 3.37
CA CYS A 134 0.23 -2.67 2.72
C CYS A 134 -0.14 -2.00 1.40
N ALA A 135 -0.05 -0.67 1.33
CA ALA A 135 -0.32 0.09 0.12
C ALA A 135 0.72 -0.18 -0.98
N ILE A 136 2.01 -0.27 -0.63
CA ILE A 136 3.08 -0.60 -1.58
C ILE A 136 2.87 -2.02 -2.13
N ASN A 137 2.59 -2.99 -1.27
CA ASN A 137 2.35 -4.37 -1.66
C ASN A 137 1.09 -4.51 -2.54
N ALA A 138 0.00 -3.83 -2.18
CA ALA A 138 -1.22 -3.79 -2.98
C ALA A 138 -1.00 -3.15 -4.36
N ALA A 139 -0.28 -2.03 -4.41
CA ALA A 139 0.02 -1.33 -5.66
C ALA A 139 0.92 -2.17 -6.57
N CYS A 140 1.94 -2.84 -6.02
CA CYS A 140 2.80 -3.76 -6.76
C CYS A 140 2.00 -4.93 -7.35
N ALA A 141 1.15 -5.58 -6.54
CA ALA A 141 0.29 -6.67 -7.00
C ALA A 141 -0.71 -6.20 -8.08
N ALA A 142 -1.26 -4.99 -7.97
CA ALA A 142 -2.16 -4.41 -8.96
C ALA A 142 -1.45 -4.07 -10.28
N LEU A 143 -0.18 -3.65 -10.25
CA LEU A 143 0.64 -3.44 -11.46
C LEU A 143 0.92 -4.76 -12.18
N VAL A 144 1.21 -5.83 -11.44
CA VAL A 144 1.37 -7.19 -12.00
C VAL A 144 0.07 -7.65 -12.65
N ASP A 145 -1.07 -7.45 -11.99
CA ASP A 145 -2.40 -7.79 -12.52
C ASP A 145 -2.75 -6.99 -13.79
N ALA A 146 -2.28 -5.73 -13.87
CA ALA A 146 -2.43 -4.87 -15.05
C ALA A 146 -1.47 -5.22 -16.21
N GLY A 147 -0.50 -6.13 -16.01
CA GLY A 147 0.52 -6.46 -17.02
C GLY A 147 1.50 -5.32 -17.27
N ILE A 148 1.71 -4.39 -16.34
CA ILE A 148 2.71 -3.33 -16.47
C ILE A 148 4.12 -3.95 -16.32
N PRO A 149 5.06 -3.67 -17.25
CA PRO A 149 6.39 -4.23 -17.19
C PRO A 149 7.17 -3.72 -15.97
N LEU A 150 7.60 -4.64 -15.14
CA LEU A 150 8.38 -4.39 -13.93
C LEU A 150 9.81 -4.90 -14.10
N ARG A 151 10.78 -4.22 -13.49
CA ARG A 151 12.17 -4.69 -13.36
C ARG A 151 12.27 -5.75 -12.27
N HIS A 152 11.59 -5.47 -11.15
CA HIS A 152 11.55 -6.33 -9.98
C HIS A 152 10.24 -6.06 -9.20
N LEU A 153 9.90 -6.97 -8.32
CA LEU A 153 8.77 -6.79 -7.41
C LEU A 153 9.23 -6.01 -6.17
N ALA A 154 8.43 -5.04 -5.74
CA ALA A 154 8.62 -4.40 -4.45
C ALA A 154 7.81 -5.14 -3.39
N VAL A 155 8.48 -5.49 -2.30
CA VAL A 155 7.84 -6.01 -1.08
C VAL A 155 8.20 -5.07 0.06
N ALA A 156 7.19 -4.58 0.76
CA ALA A 156 7.37 -3.67 1.88
C ALA A 156 6.89 -4.29 3.18
N ILE A 157 7.64 -4.01 4.24
CA ILE A 157 7.32 -4.40 5.61
C ILE A 157 7.59 -3.23 6.54
N CYS A 158 6.84 -3.15 7.64
CA CYS A 158 7.07 -2.19 8.70
C CYS A 158 7.88 -2.81 9.82
N CYS A 159 8.81 -2.04 10.37
CA CYS A 159 9.56 -2.38 11.57
C CYS A 159 9.50 -1.18 12.52
N SER A 160 9.34 -1.44 13.79
CA SER A 160 9.40 -0.42 14.84
C SER A 160 10.48 -0.74 15.87
N VAL A 161 11.05 0.31 16.47
CA VAL A 161 12.07 0.20 17.51
C VAL A 161 11.49 0.76 18.81
N ALA A 162 11.40 -0.07 19.82
CA ALA A 162 10.96 0.31 21.15
C ALA A 162 12.07 1.03 21.94
N ASP A 163 11.71 1.74 23.02
CA ASP A 163 12.63 2.50 23.89
C ASP A 163 13.80 1.70 24.43
N ASN A 164 13.62 0.40 24.62
CA ASN A 164 14.62 -0.54 25.10
C ASN A 164 15.51 -1.14 23.98
N GLY A 165 15.40 -0.64 22.74
CA GLY A 165 16.20 -1.09 21.59
C GLY A 165 15.71 -2.39 20.93
N TYR A 166 14.58 -2.96 21.36
CA TYR A 166 14.00 -4.11 20.69
C TYR A 166 13.31 -3.72 19.38
N ILE A 167 13.47 -4.60 18.37
CA ILE A 167 12.86 -4.41 17.05
C ILE A 167 11.62 -5.32 16.95
N PHE A 168 10.49 -4.73 16.62
CA PHE A 168 9.27 -5.44 16.31
C PHE A 168 9.02 -5.43 14.81
N LEU A 169 8.79 -6.61 14.24
CA LEU A 169 8.30 -6.74 12.86
C LEU A 169 6.78 -6.60 12.85
N ASP A 170 6.29 -5.85 11.87
CA ASP A 170 4.85 -5.66 11.66
C ASP A 170 4.13 -5.15 12.90
N PRO A 171 4.47 -3.92 13.37
CA PRO A 171 3.83 -3.35 14.53
C PRO A 171 2.34 -3.11 14.26
N ASN A 172 1.51 -3.30 15.28
CA ASN A 172 0.14 -2.83 15.28
C ASN A 172 0.11 -1.32 15.60
N LYS A 173 -1.06 -0.70 15.50
CA LYS A 173 -1.20 0.74 15.72
C LYS A 173 -0.80 1.18 17.13
N GLN A 174 -1.09 0.37 18.14
CA GLN A 174 -0.72 0.66 19.53
C GLN A 174 0.81 0.62 19.70
N GLU A 175 1.48 -0.32 19.03
CA GLU A 175 2.93 -0.44 19.04
C GLU A 175 3.60 0.70 18.25
N GLU A 176 2.99 1.15 17.13
CA GLU A 176 3.48 2.31 16.37
C GLU A 176 3.45 3.60 17.19
N GLU A 177 2.44 3.79 18.05
CA GLU A 177 2.28 4.97 18.92
C GLU A 177 3.31 5.00 20.08
N VAL A 178 3.77 3.84 20.53
CA VAL A 178 4.70 3.71 21.68
C VAL A 178 6.16 3.66 21.21
N CYS A 179 6.41 3.34 19.96
CA CYS A 179 7.77 3.20 19.43
C CYS A 179 8.40 4.53 19.05
N ILE A 180 9.71 4.70 19.33
CA ILE A 180 10.47 5.91 19.00
C ILE A 180 10.59 6.10 17.48
N TYR A 181 10.77 5.00 16.74
CA TYR A 181 10.95 5.02 15.28
C TYR A 181 10.17 3.88 14.62
N THR A 182 9.41 4.24 13.58
CA THR A 182 8.76 3.28 12.69
C THR A 182 9.33 3.43 11.30
N HIS A 183 9.88 2.36 10.75
CA HIS A 183 10.48 2.34 9.41
C HIS A 183 9.76 1.37 8.49
N THR A 184 9.43 1.83 7.28
CA THR A 184 8.98 0.96 6.20
C THR A 184 10.17 0.59 5.34
N HIS A 185 10.51 -0.69 5.32
CA HIS A 185 11.53 -1.23 4.44
C HIS A 185 10.89 -1.76 3.15
N THR A 186 11.43 -1.36 2.00
CA THR A 186 11.08 -1.92 0.70
C THR A 186 12.24 -2.76 0.20
N HIS A 187 11.97 -4.01 -0.12
CA HIS A 187 12.92 -4.91 -0.76
C HIS A 187 12.50 -5.15 -2.21
N SER A 188 13.46 -5.12 -3.13
CA SER A 188 13.24 -5.47 -4.53
C SER A 188 13.70 -6.91 -4.75
N ALA A 189 12.81 -7.75 -5.25
CA ALA A 189 13.15 -9.09 -5.73
C ALA A 189 13.21 -9.06 -7.26
N ASP A 190 14.30 -9.53 -7.83
CA ASP A 190 14.46 -9.66 -9.28
C ASP A 190 13.42 -10.66 -9.82
N VAL A 191 12.86 -10.32 -10.98
CA VAL A 191 11.84 -11.12 -11.70
C VAL A 191 12.51 -11.93 -12.80
#